data_237086ca9137455d210545f466182f1e
#
_entry.id   237086ca9137455d210545f466182f1e
#
_cell.length_a   1.000
_cell.length_b   1.000
_cell.length_c   1.000
_cell.angle_alpha   90.00
_cell.angle_beta   90.00
_cell.angle_gamma   90.00
#
_symmetry.space_group_name_H-M   'P 1'
#
loop_
_entity.id
_entity.type
_entity.pdbx_description
1 polymer ?
#
loop_
_entity_poly.entity_id
_entity_poly.type
_entity_poly.pdbx_seq_one_letter_code
_entity_poly.pdbx_strand_id
1 'polypeptide(L)'
;GNSLVGIAISLNLIRTVQSYNPGLEIGGCFFTQCDPRTNVMKRTREFLDEELPGLRLPYEIGKTVKLEENSYQQETLLALDKKQKLGVTQAYVALTEYIQSNDREACEKKYLKKLEKQQKMKK
;
A
#
# COMPACT_ATOMS: atom_id res chain seq x y z
N GLY A 1 -6.89 6.55 16.28
CA GLY A 1 -7.32 5.23 16.60
C GLY A 1 -6.20 4.25 16.83
N ASN A 2 -6.57 3.00 16.92
CA ASN A 2 -5.64 1.91 17.19
C ASN A 2 -4.54 1.77 16.14
N SER A 3 -4.82 2.16 14.88
CA SER A 3 -3.85 2.12 13.79
C SER A 3 -2.65 3.03 14.04
N LEU A 4 -2.87 4.22 14.56
CA LEU A 4 -1.79 5.17 14.84
C LEU A 4 -0.89 4.67 15.98
N VAL A 5 -1.48 4.06 17.01
CA VAL A 5 -0.74 3.45 18.13
C VAL A 5 0.12 2.30 17.61
N GLY A 6 -0.45 1.44 16.76
CA GLY A 6 0.27 0.33 16.14
C GLY A 6 1.45 0.79 15.30
N ILE A 7 1.28 1.86 14.54
CA ILE A 7 2.37 2.45 13.74
C ILE A 7 3.50 2.94 14.66
N ALA A 8 3.18 3.66 15.75
CA ALA A 8 4.17 4.17 16.68
C ALA A 8 4.97 3.03 17.32
N ILE A 9 4.31 1.95 17.75
CA ILE A 9 4.97 0.76 18.31
C ILE A 9 5.88 0.12 17.26
N SER A 10 5.41 -0.03 16.03
CA SER A 10 6.19 -0.63 14.94
C SER A 10 7.44 0.20 14.63
N LEU A 11 7.32 1.53 14.60
CA LEU A 11 8.47 2.41 14.37
C LEU A 11 9.51 2.28 15.46
N ASN A 12 9.09 2.20 16.73
CA ASN A 12 10.00 2.01 17.85
C ASN A 12 10.74 0.66 17.74
N LEU A 13 10.01 -0.40 17.35
CA LEU A 13 10.60 -1.72 17.16
C LEU A 13 11.65 -1.69 16.03
N ILE A 14 11.33 -1.05 14.90
CA ILE A 14 12.26 -0.91 13.77
C ILE A 14 13.50 -0.16 14.18
N ARG A 15 13.36 0.95 14.91
CA ARG A 15 14.51 1.72 15.43
C ARG A 15 15.39 0.88 16.34
N THR A 16 14.78 0.05 17.19
CA THR A 16 15.51 -0.88 18.06
C THR A 16 16.33 -1.87 17.22
N VAL A 17 15.72 -2.47 16.21
CA VAL A 17 16.40 -3.41 15.31
C VAL A 17 17.54 -2.71 14.55
N GLN A 18 17.33 -1.47 14.10
CA GLN A 18 18.36 -0.69 13.41
C GLN A 18 19.58 -0.41 14.27
N SER A 19 19.42 -0.35 15.61
CA SER A 19 20.56 -0.19 16.51
C SER A 19 21.50 -1.39 16.50
N TYR A 20 20.97 -2.59 16.19
CA TYR A 20 21.77 -3.81 16.04
C TYR A 20 22.16 -4.09 14.59
N ASN A 21 21.44 -3.55 13.65
CA ASN A 21 21.69 -3.71 12.21
C ASN A 21 21.63 -2.35 11.51
N PRO A 22 22.72 -1.59 11.50
CA PRO A 22 22.74 -0.24 10.92
C PRO A 22 22.46 -0.20 9.41
N GLY A 23 22.62 -1.34 8.71
CA GLY A 23 22.33 -1.43 7.29
C GLY A 23 20.84 -1.61 6.96
N LEU A 24 20.00 -1.79 7.99
CA LEU A 24 18.56 -1.95 7.77
C LEU A 24 17.91 -0.59 7.49
N GLU A 25 17.22 -0.49 6.36
CA GLU A 25 16.50 0.72 5.98
C GLU A 25 15.02 0.40 5.74
N ILE A 26 14.16 1.41 6.01
CA ILE A 26 12.75 1.30 5.67
C ILE A 26 12.61 1.61 4.18
N GLY A 27 12.18 0.63 3.39
CA GLY A 27 12.00 0.79 1.93
C GLY A 27 10.76 1.58 1.54
N GLY A 28 9.77 1.62 2.42
CA GLY A 28 8.50 2.32 2.19
C GLY A 28 7.39 1.74 3.03
N CYS A 29 6.24 2.39 3.01
CA CYS A 29 5.04 1.90 3.69
C CYS A 29 3.81 2.15 2.82
N PHE A 30 2.81 1.29 2.97
CA PHE A 30 1.55 1.39 2.23
C PHE A 30 0.41 0.85 3.10
N PHE A 31 -0.82 1.19 2.72
CA PHE A 31 -1.99 0.79 3.48
C PHE A 31 -2.66 -0.44 2.88
N THR A 32 -3.14 -1.32 3.77
CA THR A 32 -3.95 -2.48 3.40
C THR A 32 -5.28 -2.44 4.14
N GLN A 33 -6.30 -3.13 3.59
CA GLN A 33 -7.63 -3.25 4.20
C GLN A 33 -8.23 -1.91 4.58
N CYS A 34 -8.00 -0.89 3.76
CA CYS A 34 -8.42 0.47 4.05
C CYS A 34 -9.65 0.88 3.22
N ASP A 35 -10.36 1.89 3.72
CA ASP A 35 -11.29 2.67 2.92
C ASP A 35 -10.63 4.03 2.68
N PRO A 36 -10.12 4.28 1.46
CA PRO A 36 -9.31 5.47 1.20
C PRO A 36 -10.05 6.80 1.30
N ARG A 37 -11.38 6.76 1.39
CA ARG A 37 -12.22 7.96 1.41
C ARG A 37 -12.53 8.47 2.80
N THR A 38 -12.10 7.79 3.85
CA THR A 38 -12.42 8.18 5.23
C THR A 38 -11.50 9.28 5.75
N ASN A 39 -12.00 10.04 6.72
CA ASN A 39 -11.20 11.05 7.42
C ASN A 39 -10.07 10.40 8.25
N VAL A 40 -10.29 9.19 8.74
CA VAL A 40 -9.27 8.42 9.46
C VAL A 40 -8.08 8.17 8.53
N MET A 41 -8.33 7.77 7.29
CA MET A 41 -7.27 7.55 6.30
C MET A 41 -6.51 8.83 5.99
N LYS A 42 -7.21 9.94 5.83
CA LYS A 42 -6.57 11.23 5.58
C LYS A 42 -5.61 11.59 6.71
N ARG A 43 -6.04 11.46 7.96
CA ARG A 43 -5.20 11.74 9.13
C ARG A 43 -4.02 10.78 9.24
N THR A 44 -4.24 9.52 8.91
CA THR A 44 -3.18 8.51 8.93
C THR A 44 -2.12 8.80 7.88
N ARG A 45 -2.52 9.22 6.67
CA ARG A 45 -1.56 9.65 5.63
C ARG A 45 -0.72 10.83 6.10
N GLU A 46 -1.37 11.84 6.66
CA GLU A 46 -0.69 13.02 7.21
C GLU A 46 0.32 12.65 8.29
N PHE A 47 -0.08 11.75 9.20
CA PHE A 47 0.80 11.26 10.26
C PHE A 47 2.04 10.57 9.71
N LEU A 48 1.85 9.67 8.71
CA LEU A 48 2.98 8.97 8.09
C LEU A 48 3.89 9.91 7.33
N ASP A 49 3.34 10.91 6.66
CA ASP A 49 4.14 11.89 5.91
C ASP A 49 5.01 12.75 6.85
N GLU A 50 4.55 12.98 8.07
CA GLU A 50 5.33 13.68 9.10
C GLU A 50 6.41 12.78 9.72
N GLU A 51 6.05 11.54 10.07
CA GLU A 51 6.97 10.62 10.77
C GLU A 51 7.98 9.95 9.83
N LEU A 52 7.57 9.68 8.60
CA LEU A 52 8.38 9.00 7.59
C LEU A 52 8.34 9.77 6.26
N PRO A 53 8.96 10.97 6.19
CA PRO A 53 8.93 11.77 4.98
C PRO A 53 9.42 11.02 3.75
N GLY A 54 8.62 11.01 2.68
CA GLY A 54 8.99 10.39 1.42
C GLY A 54 8.91 8.88 1.39
N LEU A 55 8.48 8.22 2.48
CA LEU A 55 8.42 6.76 2.55
C LEU A 55 7.02 6.19 2.35
N ARG A 56 5.98 7.01 2.38
CA ARG A 56 4.62 6.54 2.11
C ARG A 56 4.44 6.33 0.60
N LEU A 57 4.16 5.09 0.22
CA LEU A 57 3.92 4.71 -1.18
C LEU A 57 2.46 4.99 -1.55
N PRO A 58 2.17 5.25 -2.84
CA PRO A 58 0.81 5.57 -3.27
C PRO A 58 -0.13 4.36 -3.35
N TYR A 59 0.39 3.15 -3.09
CA TYR A 59 -0.37 1.92 -3.21
C TYR A 59 -1.26 1.75 -1.98
N GLU A 60 -2.58 1.86 -2.17
CA GLU A 60 -3.57 1.67 -1.10
C GLU A 60 -4.46 0.50 -1.48
N ILE A 61 -4.43 -0.55 -0.66
CA ILE A 61 -5.12 -1.79 -0.94
C ILE A 61 -6.38 -1.85 -0.09
N GLY A 62 -7.52 -1.64 -0.74
CA GLY A 62 -8.81 -1.62 -0.07
C GLY A 62 -9.31 -3.02 0.30
N LYS A 63 -10.33 -3.07 1.14
CA LYS A 63 -11.04 -4.30 1.46
C LYS A 63 -11.88 -4.73 0.25
N THR A 64 -11.88 -6.04 -0.05
CA THR A 64 -12.79 -6.60 -1.03
C THR A 64 -13.36 -7.92 -0.52
N VAL A 65 -14.62 -8.18 -0.89
CA VAL A 65 -15.28 -9.46 -0.59
C VAL A 65 -14.52 -10.62 -1.24
N LYS A 66 -13.98 -10.41 -2.44
CA LYS A 66 -13.21 -11.46 -3.14
C LYS A 66 -11.95 -11.86 -2.41
N LEU A 67 -11.27 -10.93 -1.72
CA LEU A 67 -10.12 -11.27 -0.88
C LEU A 67 -10.53 -12.11 0.32
N GLU A 68 -11.65 -11.80 0.95
CA GLU A 68 -12.18 -12.57 2.06
C GLU A 68 -12.58 -13.98 1.61
N GLU A 69 -13.29 -14.10 0.48
CA GLU A 69 -13.64 -15.38 -0.12
C GLU A 69 -12.40 -16.20 -0.48
N ASN A 70 -11.36 -15.53 -1.00
CA ASN A 70 -10.12 -16.18 -1.40
C ASN A 70 -9.43 -16.87 -0.22
N SER A 71 -9.50 -16.31 0.97
CA SER A 71 -8.90 -16.92 2.16
C SER A 71 -9.53 -18.26 2.50
N TYR A 72 -10.81 -18.46 2.17
CA TYR A 72 -11.50 -19.74 2.36
C TYR A 72 -11.19 -20.75 1.24
N GLN A 73 -11.02 -20.28 0.02
CA GLN A 73 -10.83 -21.14 -1.16
C GLN A 73 -9.36 -21.43 -1.44
N GLN A 74 -8.45 -20.74 -0.79
CA GLN A 74 -6.99 -20.89 -0.95
C GLN A 74 -6.52 -20.62 -2.39
N GLU A 75 -7.27 -19.82 -3.16
CA GLU A 75 -6.87 -19.42 -4.50
C GLU A 75 -6.12 -18.09 -4.47
N THR A 76 -5.21 -17.88 -5.42
CA THR A 76 -4.51 -16.60 -5.53
C THR A 76 -5.43 -15.53 -6.12
N LEU A 77 -5.18 -14.27 -5.77
CA LEU A 77 -5.92 -13.14 -6.31
C LEU A 77 -5.80 -13.06 -7.85
N LEU A 78 -4.61 -13.36 -8.39
CA LEU A 78 -4.39 -13.38 -9.84
C LEU A 78 -5.18 -14.49 -10.53
N ALA A 79 -5.39 -15.63 -9.87
CA ALA A 79 -6.21 -16.71 -10.41
C ALA A 79 -7.69 -16.31 -10.47
N LEU A 80 -8.19 -15.57 -9.45
CA LEU A 80 -9.56 -15.10 -9.40
C LEU A 80 -9.83 -13.92 -10.35
N ASP A 81 -8.85 -13.06 -10.56
CA ASP A 81 -8.98 -11.85 -11.37
C ASP A 81 -7.92 -11.83 -12.47
N LYS A 82 -8.01 -12.78 -13.40
CA LYS A 82 -7.04 -12.94 -14.50
C LYS A 82 -6.91 -11.71 -15.36
N LYS A 83 -8.00 -10.95 -15.54
CA LYS A 83 -8.00 -9.74 -16.36
C LYS A 83 -7.56 -8.50 -15.59
N GLN A 84 -7.24 -8.64 -14.31
CA GLN A 84 -6.76 -7.56 -13.43
C GLN A 84 -7.70 -6.35 -13.42
N LYS A 85 -8.99 -6.60 -13.30
CA LYS A 85 -10.03 -5.55 -13.28
C LYS A 85 -10.24 -4.93 -11.91
N LEU A 86 -9.95 -5.68 -10.83
CA LEU A 86 -10.11 -5.19 -9.47
C LEU A 86 -9.00 -4.20 -9.12
N GLY A 87 -9.37 -3.12 -8.43
CA GLY A 87 -8.39 -2.16 -7.94
C GLY A 87 -7.35 -2.77 -7.02
N VAL A 88 -7.76 -3.73 -6.18
CA VAL A 88 -6.85 -4.43 -5.28
C VAL A 88 -5.81 -5.24 -6.05
N THR A 89 -6.21 -5.93 -7.11
CA THR A 89 -5.27 -6.68 -7.97
C THR A 89 -4.25 -5.74 -8.61
N GLN A 90 -4.74 -4.63 -9.16
CA GLN A 90 -3.89 -3.63 -9.81
C GLN A 90 -2.89 -3.02 -8.83
N ALA A 91 -3.31 -2.75 -7.59
CA ALA A 91 -2.44 -2.21 -6.57
C ALA A 91 -1.32 -3.21 -6.19
N TYR A 92 -1.66 -4.49 -6.01
CA TYR A 92 -0.65 -5.50 -5.71
C TYR A 92 0.34 -5.72 -6.85
N VAL A 93 -0.15 -5.74 -8.10
CA VAL A 93 0.73 -5.86 -9.28
C VAL A 93 1.67 -4.65 -9.35
N ALA A 94 1.14 -3.46 -9.18
CA ALA A 94 1.95 -2.23 -9.21
C ALA A 94 3.00 -2.20 -8.10
N LEU A 95 2.62 -2.63 -6.89
CA LEU A 95 3.56 -2.72 -5.76
C LEU A 95 4.68 -3.72 -6.05
N THR A 96 4.35 -4.87 -6.64
CA THR A 96 5.33 -5.89 -7.02
C THR A 96 6.31 -5.32 -8.04
N GLU A 97 5.82 -4.63 -9.08
CA GLU A 97 6.68 -3.97 -10.06
C GLU A 97 7.60 -2.94 -9.40
N TYR A 98 7.06 -2.16 -8.45
CA TYR A 98 7.82 -1.16 -7.70
C TYR A 98 9.00 -1.79 -6.94
N ILE A 99 8.73 -2.89 -6.22
CA ILE A 99 9.76 -3.57 -5.42
C ILE A 99 10.88 -4.13 -6.31
N GLN A 100 10.54 -4.63 -7.50
CA GLN A 100 11.48 -5.23 -8.44
C GLN A 100 12.17 -4.23 -9.35
N SER A 101 11.68 -3.00 -9.41
CA SER A 101 12.15 -2.00 -10.37
C SER A 101 13.45 -1.33 -9.92
N ASN A 102 14.28 -0.96 -10.91
CA ASN A 102 15.42 -0.08 -10.72
C ASN A 102 15.03 1.40 -10.80
N ASP A 103 13.83 1.70 -11.30
CA ASP A 103 13.29 3.06 -11.39
C ASP A 103 11.94 3.14 -10.69
N ARG A 104 11.99 3.27 -9.38
CA ARG A 104 10.80 3.30 -8.51
C ARG A 104 9.94 4.53 -8.73
N GLU A 105 10.57 5.66 -9.02
CA GLU A 105 9.85 6.90 -9.29
C GLU A 105 8.97 6.79 -10.54
N ALA A 106 9.48 6.18 -11.61
CA ALA A 106 8.71 5.94 -12.83
C ALA A 106 7.52 5.01 -12.56
N CYS A 107 7.70 3.99 -11.73
CA CYS A 107 6.60 3.08 -11.35
C CYS A 107 5.48 3.83 -10.62
N GLU A 108 5.82 4.70 -9.68
CA GLU A 108 4.84 5.51 -8.95
C GLU A 108 4.06 6.44 -9.88
N LYS A 109 4.74 7.12 -10.77
CA LYS A 109 4.12 8.01 -11.75
C LYS A 109 3.16 7.27 -12.67
N LYS A 110 3.57 6.10 -13.16
CA LYS A 110 2.73 5.24 -14.01
C LYS A 110 1.44 4.83 -13.29
N TYR A 111 1.56 4.42 -12.05
CA TYR A 111 0.42 3.99 -11.24
C TYR A 111 -0.55 5.15 -10.98
N LEU A 112 -0.05 6.30 -10.60
CA LEU A 112 -0.87 7.49 -10.33
C LEU A 112 -1.62 7.95 -11.58
N LYS A 113 -0.98 7.92 -12.75
CA LYS A 113 -1.64 8.22 -14.03
C LYS A 113 -2.77 7.26 -14.33
N LYS A 114 -2.56 5.97 -14.04
CA LYS A 114 -3.59 4.94 -14.24
C LYS A 114 -4.81 5.20 -13.35
N LEU A 115 -4.58 5.57 -12.08
CA LEU A 115 -5.66 5.93 -11.16
C LEU A 115 -6.44 7.15 -11.64
N GLU A 116 -5.77 8.19 -12.13
CA GLU A 116 -6.41 9.38 -12.67
C GLU A 116 -7.31 9.05 -13.86
N LYS A 117 -6.83 8.22 -14.79
CA LYS A 117 -7.63 7.79 -15.93
C LYS A 117 -8.89 7.05 -15.51
N GLN A 118 -8.79 6.17 -14.51
CA GLN A 118 -9.93 5.42 -14.01
C GLN A 118 -10.96 6.33 -13.35
N GLN A 119 -10.54 7.33 -12.61
CA GLN A 119 -11.43 8.32 -12.01
C GLN A 119 -12.17 9.14 -13.06
N LYS A 120 -11.48 9.55 -14.12
CA LYS A 120 -12.11 10.29 -15.23
C LYS A 120 -13.15 9.46 -15.97
N MET A 121 -12.91 8.17 -16.12
CA MET A 121 -13.85 7.27 -16.80
C MET A 121 -15.11 7.01 -15.98
N LYS A 122 -15.05 7.14 -14.65
CA LYS A 122 -16.19 6.95 -13.76
C LYS A 122 -17.11 8.19 -13.65
N LYS A 123 -16.67 9.31 -14.16
CA LYS A 123 -17.46 10.52 -14.26
C LYS A 123 -18.16 10.58 -15.61
#